data_21959e04ed780d2e75a31a8385580f92
#
_entry.id   21959e04ed780d2e75a31a8385580f92
#
_cell.length_a   1.000
_cell.length_b   1.000
_cell.length_c   1.000
_cell.angle_alpha   90.00
_cell.angle_beta   90.00
_cell.angle_gamma   90.00
#
_symmetry.space_group_name_H-M   'P 1'
#
loop_
_entity.id
_entity.type
_entity.pdbx_description
1 polymer ?
#
loop_
_entity_poly.entity_id
_entity_poly.type
_entity_poly.pdbx_seq_one_letter_code
_entity_poly.pdbx_strand_id
1 'polypeptide(L)'
;MNVEEIKNQLKKNMTVDGHIHKRYYHSVEVAKMAVELVQKHKLSLDIEKVYVAGILHDATKLFSKEKQKQMLYELGYQEDDEIMLSPNVWHGETAPSFVKEEYNIFDEEILNAIKYHVMGRPNMTDLEKVIFIADYVERSRVGKVFDDARKIAFEDLNKALIFILESQIKYITSSNETLISQTLKTYEYYKKGE
;
A
#
# COMPACT_ATOMS: atom_id res chain seq x y z
N MET A 1 10.64 -17.39 5.91
CA MET A 1 11.59 -16.31 6.31
C MET A 1 10.98 -15.62 7.50
N ASN A 2 11.73 -15.39 8.56
CA ASN A 2 11.18 -14.69 9.74
C ASN A 2 11.17 -13.16 9.53
N VAL A 3 10.45 -12.42 10.38
CA VAL A 3 10.29 -10.96 10.23
C VAL A 3 11.64 -10.22 10.20
N GLU A 4 12.61 -10.63 11.01
CA GLU A 4 13.93 -9.96 11.03
C GLU A 4 14.73 -10.22 9.74
N GLU A 5 14.61 -11.40 9.15
CA GLU A 5 15.20 -11.70 7.84
C GLU A 5 14.58 -10.85 6.75
N ILE A 6 13.23 -10.72 6.73
CA ILE A 6 12.49 -9.85 5.81
C ILE A 6 12.96 -8.40 5.93
N LYS A 7 13.04 -7.87 7.15
CA LYS A 7 13.53 -6.50 7.40
C LYS A 7 14.93 -6.27 6.88
N ASN A 8 15.84 -7.21 7.15
CA ASN A 8 17.23 -7.11 6.73
C ASN A 8 17.35 -7.18 5.20
N GLN A 9 16.59 -8.06 4.55
CA GLN A 9 16.53 -8.17 3.10
C GLN A 9 15.98 -6.88 2.48
N LEU A 10 14.86 -6.35 2.99
CA LEU A 10 14.27 -5.09 2.50
C LEU A 10 15.23 -3.92 2.70
N LYS A 11 15.90 -3.84 3.86
CA LYS A 11 16.91 -2.81 4.13
C LYS A 11 18.03 -2.85 3.09
N LYS A 12 18.51 -4.04 2.74
CA LYS A 12 19.50 -4.25 1.68
C LYS A 12 18.96 -3.79 0.33
N ASN A 13 17.74 -4.20 -0.04
CA ASN A 13 17.10 -3.86 -1.31
C ASN A 13 16.78 -2.35 -1.42
N MET A 14 16.59 -1.67 -0.30
CA MET A 14 16.35 -0.22 -0.23
C MET A 14 17.61 0.58 0.16
N THR A 15 18.80 0.02 -0.02
CA THR A 15 20.07 0.75 0.13
C THR A 15 20.57 1.18 -1.24
N VAL A 16 20.76 2.49 -1.41
CA VAL A 16 21.23 3.12 -2.66
C VAL A 16 22.51 3.88 -2.34
N ASP A 17 23.58 3.66 -3.08
CA ASP A 17 24.89 4.29 -2.89
C ASP A 17 25.40 4.20 -1.44
N GLY A 18 25.18 3.04 -0.80
CA GLY A 18 25.61 2.77 0.59
C GLY A 18 24.71 3.41 1.67
N HIS A 19 23.68 4.14 1.29
CA HIS A 19 22.76 4.80 2.22
C HIS A 19 21.37 4.14 2.19
N ILE A 20 20.80 3.93 3.38
CA ILE A 20 19.43 3.41 3.49
C ILE A 20 18.46 4.50 3.01
N HIS A 21 17.69 4.19 1.98
CA HIS A 21 16.72 5.13 1.44
C HIS A 21 15.57 5.39 2.44
N LYS A 22 15.03 6.61 2.46
CA LYS A 22 13.92 7.02 3.36
C LYS A 22 12.69 6.12 3.26
N ARG A 23 12.46 5.48 2.12
CA ARG A 23 11.38 4.52 1.89
C ARG A 23 11.41 3.32 2.83
N TYR A 24 12.60 2.84 3.20
CA TYR A 24 12.72 1.77 4.20
C TYR A 24 12.11 2.18 5.54
N TYR A 25 12.43 3.38 6.03
CA TYR A 25 11.90 3.87 7.29
C TYR A 25 10.39 4.08 7.23
N HIS A 26 9.89 4.61 6.11
CA HIS A 26 8.46 4.70 5.84
C HIS A 26 7.79 3.32 5.91
N SER A 27 8.32 2.29 5.24
CA SER A 27 7.78 0.93 5.29
C SER A 27 7.75 0.36 6.72
N VAL A 28 8.77 0.66 7.53
CA VAL A 28 8.79 0.27 8.95
C VAL A 28 7.66 0.98 9.73
N GLU A 29 7.46 2.27 9.50
CA GLU A 29 6.38 3.02 10.18
C GLU A 29 4.99 2.59 9.72
N VAL A 30 4.81 2.23 8.43
CA VAL A 30 3.56 1.63 7.93
C VAL A 30 3.26 0.30 8.63
N ALA A 31 4.25 -0.59 8.75
CA ALA A 31 4.08 -1.86 9.45
C ALA A 31 3.69 -1.67 10.93
N LYS A 32 4.33 -0.73 11.63
CA LYS A 32 3.98 -0.40 13.02
C LYS A 32 2.56 0.17 13.12
N MET A 33 2.21 1.13 12.26
CA MET A 33 0.88 1.75 12.24
C MET A 33 -0.21 0.71 11.94
N ALA A 34 0.03 -0.21 11.01
CA ALA A 34 -0.91 -1.29 10.72
C ALA A 34 -1.17 -2.16 11.96
N VAL A 35 -0.13 -2.54 12.69
CA VAL A 35 -0.26 -3.30 13.95
C VAL A 35 -1.03 -2.50 15.01
N GLU A 36 -0.75 -1.20 15.16
CA GLU A 36 -1.46 -0.34 16.10
C GLU A 36 -2.97 -0.26 15.77
N LEU A 37 -3.33 -0.14 14.49
CA LEU A 37 -4.73 -0.11 14.04
C LEU A 37 -5.43 -1.45 14.33
N VAL A 38 -4.79 -2.58 14.05
CA VAL A 38 -5.33 -3.91 14.36
C VAL A 38 -5.61 -4.05 15.86
N GLN A 39 -4.68 -3.64 16.72
CA GLN A 39 -4.82 -3.70 18.16
C GLN A 39 -5.94 -2.76 18.66
N LYS A 40 -5.97 -1.53 18.14
CA LYS A 40 -6.98 -0.53 18.48
C LYS A 40 -8.39 -0.98 18.18
N HIS A 41 -8.60 -1.55 16.99
CA HIS A 41 -9.91 -2.02 16.53
C HIS A 41 -10.22 -3.49 16.91
N LYS A 42 -9.29 -4.15 17.62
CA LYS A 42 -9.41 -5.55 18.07
C LYS A 42 -9.75 -6.50 16.92
N LEU A 43 -9.11 -6.28 15.76
CA LEU A 43 -9.32 -7.13 14.60
C LEU A 43 -8.67 -8.49 14.82
N SER A 44 -9.35 -9.54 14.36
CA SER A 44 -8.85 -10.92 14.44
C SER A 44 -7.89 -11.20 13.27
N LEU A 45 -6.72 -10.53 13.26
CA LEU A 45 -5.68 -10.69 12.26
C LEU A 45 -4.39 -11.19 12.91
N ASP A 46 -3.65 -12.01 12.17
CA ASP A 46 -2.30 -12.41 12.53
C ASP A 46 -1.35 -11.21 12.47
N ILE A 47 -0.81 -10.80 13.61
CA ILE A 47 0.07 -9.62 13.74
C ILE A 47 1.34 -9.76 12.89
N GLU A 48 1.87 -10.97 12.73
CA GLU A 48 3.04 -11.21 11.89
C GLU A 48 2.70 -10.97 10.42
N LYS A 49 1.55 -11.49 9.93
CA LYS A 49 1.07 -11.20 8.57
C LYS A 49 0.85 -9.70 8.34
N VAL A 50 0.23 -9.01 9.31
CA VAL A 50 0.01 -7.56 9.24
C VAL A 50 1.33 -6.81 9.11
N TYR A 51 2.30 -7.17 9.95
CA TYR A 51 3.63 -6.53 9.92
C TYR A 51 4.34 -6.78 8.58
N VAL A 52 4.31 -8.04 8.09
CA VAL A 52 4.95 -8.43 6.83
C VAL A 52 4.30 -7.71 5.64
N ALA A 53 2.98 -7.64 5.57
CA ALA A 53 2.29 -6.90 4.51
C ALA A 53 2.67 -5.41 4.54
N GLY A 54 2.68 -4.80 5.74
CA GLY A 54 3.02 -3.40 5.91
C GLY A 54 4.46 -3.07 5.53
N ILE A 55 5.43 -3.91 5.91
CA ILE A 55 6.84 -3.62 5.61
C ILE A 55 7.19 -3.85 4.13
N LEU A 56 6.45 -4.72 3.43
CA LEU A 56 6.71 -5.06 2.02
C LEU A 56 5.80 -4.33 1.02
N HIS A 57 4.83 -3.51 1.45
CA HIS A 57 3.87 -2.87 0.54
C HIS A 57 4.55 -2.10 -0.60
N ASP A 58 5.64 -1.43 -0.33
CA ASP A 58 6.42 -0.59 -1.25
C ASP A 58 7.69 -1.29 -1.81
N ALA A 59 7.75 -2.63 -1.81
CA ALA A 59 8.97 -3.39 -2.12
C ALA A 59 9.59 -3.06 -3.50
N THR A 60 8.78 -2.65 -4.48
CA THR A 60 9.23 -2.27 -5.84
C THR A 60 9.21 -0.76 -6.09
N LYS A 61 8.87 0.07 -5.09
CA LYS A 61 8.70 1.53 -5.27
C LYS A 61 9.97 2.25 -5.74
N LEU A 62 11.13 1.72 -5.43
CA LEU A 62 12.42 2.27 -5.85
C LEU A 62 12.94 1.72 -7.18
N PHE A 63 12.23 0.79 -7.81
CA PHE A 63 12.60 0.31 -9.13
C PHE A 63 12.38 1.41 -10.17
N SER A 64 13.23 1.44 -11.20
CA SER A 64 13.04 2.36 -12.31
C SER A 64 11.69 2.12 -13.00
N LYS A 65 11.18 3.15 -13.66
CA LYS A 65 9.91 3.03 -14.40
C LYS A 65 10.00 1.97 -15.49
N GLU A 66 11.16 1.86 -16.14
CA GLU A 66 11.44 0.86 -17.17
C GLU A 66 11.33 -0.56 -16.59
N LYS A 67 11.94 -0.80 -15.41
CA LYS A 67 11.86 -2.10 -14.73
C LYS A 67 10.42 -2.41 -14.31
N GLN A 68 9.71 -1.48 -13.69
CA GLN A 68 8.31 -1.70 -13.30
C GLN A 68 7.41 -1.94 -14.52
N LYS A 69 7.62 -1.22 -15.63
CA LYS A 69 6.89 -1.43 -16.89
C LYS A 69 7.14 -2.82 -17.46
N GLN A 70 8.40 -3.26 -17.46
CA GLN A 70 8.75 -4.61 -17.89
C GLN A 70 8.05 -5.68 -17.04
N MET A 71 8.05 -5.52 -15.72
CA MET A 71 7.34 -6.41 -14.79
C MET A 71 5.82 -6.45 -15.06
N LEU A 72 5.21 -5.31 -15.41
CA LEU A 72 3.79 -5.27 -15.78
C LEU A 72 3.52 -6.09 -17.06
N TYR A 73 4.38 -6.01 -18.07
CA TYR A 73 4.24 -6.86 -19.26
C TYR A 73 4.37 -8.35 -18.92
N GLU A 74 5.29 -8.72 -18.04
CA GLU A 74 5.45 -10.11 -17.56
C GLU A 74 4.23 -10.59 -16.77
N LEU A 75 3.50 -9.67 -16.11
CA LEU A 75 2.22 -9.93 -15.44
C LEU A 75 1.02 -9.97 -16.43
N GLY A 76 1.25 -9.71 -17.72
CA GLY A 76 0.23 -9.80 -18.77
C GLY A 76 -0.47 -8.49 -19.13
N TYR A 77 -0.06 -7.36 -18.52
CA TYR A 77 -0.59 -6.04 -18.89
C TYR A 77 -0.17 -5.66 -20.32
N GLN A 78 -1.06 -4.95 -21.03
CA GLN A 78 -0.81 -4.44 -22.38
C GLN A 78 -0.62 -2.92 -22.35
N GLU A 79 -0.06 -2.35 -23.42
CA GLU A 79 0.25 -0.92 -23.50
C GLU A 79 -1.00 -0.02 -23.37
N ASP A 80 -2.16 -0.50 -23.79
CA ASP A 80 -3.46 0.19 -23.76
C ASP A 80 -4.25 -0.04 -22.44
N ASP A 81 -3.74 -0.84 -21.52
CA ASP A 81 -4.36 -0.99 -20.20
C ASP A 81 -4.32 0.33 -19.42
N GLU A 82 -5.43 0.66 -18.74
CA GLU A 82 -5.56 1.90 -17.97
C GLU A 82 -4.44 2.10 -16.94
N ILE A 83 -3.95 1.02 -16.34
CA ILE A 83 -2.84 1.04 -15.36
C ILE A 83 -1.57 1.66 -15.93
N MET A 84 -1.31 1.48 -17.23
CA MET A 84 -0.11 1.98 -17.90
C MET A 84 -0.07 3.50 -17.95
N LEU A 85 -1.22 4.16 -17.82
CA LEU A 85 -1.35 5.62 -17.84
C LEU A 85 -0.87 6.29 -16.53
N SER A 86 -0.68 5.51 -15.44
CA SER A 86 -0.33 6.07 -14.13
C SER A 86 0.86 5.35 -13.48
N PRO A 87 2.11 5.71 -13.80
CA PRO A 87 3.30 5.09 -13.22
C PRO A 87 3.38 5.19 -11.68
N ASN A 88 2.59 6.06 -11.07
CA ASN A 88 2.57 6.23 -9.62
C ASN A 88 1.94 5.02 -8.89
N VAL A 89 1.12 4.22 -9.58
CA VAL A 89 0.43 3.06 -9.00
C VAL A 89 1.08 1.71 -9.37
N TRP A 90 2.03 1.67 -10.29
CA TRP A 90 2.65 0.44 -10.80
C TRP A 90 3.25 -0.46 -9.73
N HIS A 91 3.82 0.15 -8.68
CA HIS A 91 4.43 -0.61 -7.58
C HIS A 91 3.40 -1.47 -6.82
N GLY A 92 2.14 -1.07 -6.75
CA GLY A 92 1.08 -1.91 -6.18
C GLY A 92 0.88 -3.20 -6.98
N GLU A 93 0.94 -3.14 -8.31
CA GLU A 93 0.79 -4.30 -9.17
C GLU A 93 2.06 -5.17 -9.24
N THR A 94 3.24 -4.56 -9.19
CA THR A 94 4.52 -5.28 -9.36
C THR A 94 5.08 -5.85 -8.05
N ALA A 95 4.75 -5.26 -6.89
CA ALA A 95 5.29 -5.70 -5.62
C ALA A 95 4.89 -7.14 -5.24
N PRO A 96 3.66 -7.63 -5.48
CA PRO A 96 3.31 -9.00 -5.12
C PRO A 96 4.17 -10.06 -5.81
N SER A 97 4.46 -9.94 -7.11
CA SER A 97 5.32 -10.90 -7.82
C SER A 97 6.75 -10.86 -7.30
N PHE A 98 7.29 -9.66 -7.10
CA PHE A 98 8.60 -9.48 -6.51
C PHE A 98 8.71 -10.07 -5.10
N VAL A 99 7.66 -9.91 -4.27
CA VAL A 99 7.62 -10.45 -2.91
C VAL A 99 7.55 -11.99 -2.92
N LYS A 100 6.81 -12.58 -3.86
CA LYS A 100 6.81 -14.04 -4.07
C LYS A 100 8.22 -14.57 -4.36
N GLU A 101 8.91 -13.95 -5.28
CA GLU A 101 10.22 -14.42 -5.77
C GLU A 101 11.36 -14.12 -4.78
N GLU A 102 11.43 -12.89 -4.30
CA GLU A 102 12.56 -12.41 -3.50
C GLU A 102 12.48 -12.84 -2.03
N TYR A 103 11.25 -12.91 -1.47
CA TYR A 103 11.02 -13.21 -0.05
C TYR A 103 10.39 -14.59 0.18
N ASN A 104 10.10 -15.34 -0.89
CA ASN A 104 9.45 -16.66 -0.81
C ASN A 104 8.14 -16.64 -0.01
N ILE A 105 7.33 -15.57 -0.20
CA ILE A 105 6.03 -15.38 0.45
C ILE A 105 4.94 -15.64 -0.57
N PHE A 106 4.11 -16.67 -0.30
CA PHE A 106 3.01 -17.11 -1.17
C PHE A 106 1.66 -16.98 -0.48
N ASP A 107 1.59 -16.33 0.67
CA ASP A 107 0.34 -16.07 1.38
C ASP A 107 -0.47 -15.02 0.62
N GLU A 108 -1.59 -15.43 0.03
CA GLU A 108 -2.42 -14.56 -0.81
C GLU A 108 -3.06 -13.39 -0.02
N GLU A 109 -3.26 -13.52 1.31
CA GLU A 109 -3.76 -12.40 2.12
C GLU A 109 -2.71 -11.28 2.18
N ILE A 110 -1.43 -11.63 2.40
CA ILE A 110 -0.31 -10.68 2.39
C ILE A 110 -0.16 -10.05 1.00
N LEU A 111 -0.15 -10.87 -0.04
CA LEU A 111 0.06 -10.41 -1.42
C LEU A 111 -1.07 -9.49 -1.90
N ASN A 112 -2.32 -9.81 -1.55
CA ASN A 112 -3.46 -8.95 -1.86
C ASN A 112 -3.40 -7.62 -1.07
N ALA A 113 -3.02 -7.64 0.19
CA ALA A 113 -2.85 -6.41 0.96
C ALA A 113 -1.76 -5.52 0.35
N ILE A 114 -0.65 -6.11 -0.13
CA ILE A 114 0.39 -5.40 -0.88
C ILE A 114 -0.16 -4.87 -2.21
N LYS A 115 -0.91 -5.68 -2.97
CA LYS A 115 -1.47 -5.27 -4.27
C LYS A 115 -2.41 -4.06 -4.13
N TYR A 116 -3.33 -4.14 -3.21
CA TYR A 116 -4.42 -3.17 -3.11
C TYR A 116 -4.15 -1.96 -2.21
N HIS A 117 -2.91 -1.79 -1.69
CA HIS A 117 -2.60 -0.67 -0.82
C HIS A 117 -2.65 0.71 -1.50
N VAL A 118 -2.53 0.77 -2.84
CA VAL A 118 -2.51 2.05 -3.58
C VAL A 118 -3.91 2.48 -3.99
N MET A 119 -4.65 1.61 -4.67
CA MET A 119 -5.94 1.94 -5.30
C MET A 119 -7.14 1.34 -4.55
N GLY A 120 -6.88 0.42 -3.63
CA GLY A 120 -7.90 -0.37 -3.00
C GLY A 120 -8.65 -1.28 -3.98
N ARG A 121 -9.74 -1.87 -3.52
CA ARG A 121 -10.74 -2.56 -4.33
C ARG A 121 -12.09 -2.60 -3.60
N PRO A 122 -13.22 -2.83 -4.29
CA PRO A 122 -14.47 -3.20 -3.62
C PRO A 122 -14.27 -4.41 -2.70
N ASN A 123 -14.94 -4.41 -1.56
CA ASN A 123 -14.93 -5.51 -0.61
C ASN A 123 -13.52 -5.95 -0.14
N MET A 124 -12.68 -4.98 0.24
CA MET A 124 -11.37 -5.30 0.85
C MET A 124 -11.53 -6.10 2.15
N THR A 125 -10.61 -7.05 2.37
CA THR A 125 -10.44 -7.71 3.65
C THR A 125 -9.97 -6.72 4.72
N ASP A 126 -10.05 -7.08 6.00
CA ASP A 126 -9.56 -6.21 7.06
C ASP A 126 -8.05 -5.96 6.94
N LEU A 127 -7.28 -6.96 6.51
CA LEU A 127 -5.84 -6.80 6.27
C LEU A 127 -5.58 -5.78 5.15
N GLU A 128 -6.26 -5.90 4.01
CA GLU A 128 -6.14 -4.95 2.89
C GLU A 128 -6.49 -3.52 3.32
N LYS A 129 -7.62 -3.34 4.05
CA LYS A 129 -8.02 -2.03 4.58
C LYS A 129 -6.98 -1.44 5.52
N VAL A 130 -6.48 -2.25 6.44
CA VAL A 130 -5.50 -1.79 7.44
C VAL A 130 -4.20 -1.33 6.77
N ILE A 131 -3.69 -2.08 5.77
CA ILE A 131 -2.46 -1.68 5.06
C ILE A 131 -2.70 -0.42 4.24
N PHE A 132 -3.82 -0.32 3.50
CA PHE A 132 -4.19 0.87 2.75
C PHE A 132 -4.25 2.12 3.64
N ILE A 133 -4.90 2.02 4.79
CA ILE A 133 -5.03 3.13 5.74
C ILE A 133 -3.67 3.46 6.37
N ALA A 134 -2.92 2.44 6.82
CA ALA A 134 -1.66 2.63 7.51
C ALA A 134 -0.61 3.37 6.66
N ASP A 135 -0.52 3.08 5.34
CA ASP A 135 0.36 3.81 4.42
C ASP A 135 0.05 5.31 4.41
N TYR A 136 -1.23 5.67 4.45
CA TYR A 136 -1.63 7.07 4.42
C TYR A 136 -1.43 7.79 5.77
N VAL A 137 -1.63 7.10 6.91
CA VAL A 137 -1.67 7.73 8.24
C VAL A 137 -0.44 7.48 9.10
N GLU A 138 0.60 6.81 8.61
CA GLU A 138 1.80 6.54 9.40
C GLU A 138 2.46 7.84 9.92
N ARG A 139 3.25 7.73 11.01
CA ARG A 139 3.65 8.89 11.82
C ARG A 139 4.61 9.87 11.13
N SER A 140 5.32 9.45 10.08
CA SER A 140 6.21 10.35 9.34
C SER A 140 5.48 11.25 8.33
N ARG A 141 4.20 10.96 8.04
CA ARG A 141 3.33 11.81 7.23
C ARG A 141 2.96 13.08 7.99
N VAL A 142 3.32 14.24 7.47
CA VAL A 142 3.14 15.54 8.10
C VAL A 142 2.14 16.40 7.32
N GLY A 143 1.23 17.03 8.03
CA GLY A 143 0.23 17.94 7.48
C GLY A 143 -1.19 17.62 7.94
N LYS A 144 -2.03 18.66 7.95
CA LYS A 144 -3.38 18.59 8.53
C LYS A 144 -4.22 17.43 7.98
N VAL A 145 -4.14 17.15 6.68
CA VAL A 145 -4.93 16.08 6.06
C VAL A 145 -4.54 14.70 6.60
N PHE A 146 -3.25 14.47 6.85
CA PHE A 146 -2.76 13.21 7.44
C PHE A 146 -3.11 13.10 8.93
N ASP A 147 -3.07 14.21 9.65
CA ASP A 147 -3.45 14.25 11.07
C ASP A 147 -4.95 14.00 11.25
N ASP A 148 -5.79 14.60 10.40
CA ASP A 148 -7.24 14.38 10.38
C ASP A 148 -7.54 12.91 10.01
N ALA A 149 -6.91 12.37 8.96
CA ALA A 149 -7.08 10.98 8.57
C ALA A 149 -6.66 10.00 9.67
N ARG A 150 -5.53 10.27 10.34
CA ARG A 150 -5.03 9.45 11.46
C ARG A 150 -6.02 9.44 12.62
N LYS A 151 -6.55 10.59 12.99
CA LYS A 151 -7.58 10.70 14.04
C LYS A 151 -8.79 9.84 13.69
N ILE A 152 -9.32 9.97 12.47
CA ILE A 152 -10.47 9.18 12.00
C ILE A 152 -10.12 7.68 11.99
N ALA A 153 -8.90 7.29 11.56
CA ALA A 153 -8.48 5.90 11.51
C ALA A 153 -8.47 5.22 12.88
N PHE A 154 -8.17 5.96 13.96
CA PHE A 154 -8.25 5.42 15.31
C PHE A 154 -9.69 5.38 15.89
N GLU A 155 -10.66 5.98 15.22
CA GLU A 155 -12.08 5.97 15.59
C GLU A 155 -12.87 4.94 14.75
N ASP A 156 -12.71 4.97 13.42
CA ASP A 156 -13.48 4.16 12.47
C ASP A 156 -12.70 3.93 11.17
N LEU A 157 -12.36 2.69 10.87
CA LEU A 157 -11.57 2.33 9.68
C LEU A 157 -12.33 2.59 8.36
N ASN A 158 -13.64 2.38 8.32
CA ASN A 158 -14.40 2.61 7.08
C ASN A 158 -14.51 4.11 6.77
N LYS A 159 -14.74 4.93 7.78
CA LYS A 159 -14.72 6.40 7.62
C LYS A 159 -13.33 6.91 7.22
N ALA A 160 -12.27 6.35 7.81
CA ALA A 160 -10.91 6.69 7.41
C ALA A 160 -10.64 6.33 5.95
N LEU A 161 -11.04 5.14 5.53
CA LEU A 161 -10.89 4.69 4.15
C LEU A 161 -11.58 5.64 3.17
N ILE A 162 -12.83 6.03 3.43
CA ILE A 162 -13.57 6.96 2.58
C ILE A 162 -12.88 8.33 2.55
N PHE A 163 -12.49 8.87 3.71
CA PHE A 163 -11.78 10.14 3.80
C PHE A 163 -10.46 10.14 3.01
N ILE A 164 -9.70 9.04 3.10
CA ILE A 164 -8.43 8.88 2.37
C ILE A 164 -8.68 8.83 0.87
N LEU A 165 -9.65 8.04 0.41
CA LEU A 165 -10.01 7.94 -1.00
C LEU A 165 -10.48 9.29 -1.55
N GLU A 166 -11.32 10.03 -0.84
CA GLU A 166 -11.73 11.40 -1.22
C GLU A 166 -10.53 12.34 -1.35
N SER A 167 -9.60 12.27 -0.38
CA SER A 167 -8.40 13.09 -0.39
C SER A 167 -7.47 12.75 -1.55
N GLN A 168 -7.29 11.46 -1.86
CA GLN A 168 -6.49 10.99 -2.99
C GLN A 168 -7.12 11.41 -4.33
N ILE A 169 -8.42 11.19 -4.53
CA ILE A 169 -9.15 11.59 -5.74
C ILE A 169 -9.03 13.09 -5.98
N LYS A 170 -9.23 13.90 -4.92
CA LYS A 170 -9.08 15.35 -4.99
C LYS A 170 -7.65 15.76 -5.39
N TYR A 171 -6.65 15.13 -4.78
CA TYR A 171 -5.25 15.41 -5.11
C TYR A 171 -4.93 15.06 -6.56
N ILE A 172 -5.25 13.84 -7.01
CA ILE A 172 -4.98 13.36 -8.38
C ILE A 172 -5.64 14.27 -9.41
N THR A 173 -6.94 14.61 -9.20
CA THR A 173 -7.70 15.49 -10.10
C THR A 173 -7.11 16.90 -10.16
N SER A 174 -6.62 17.43 -9.03
CA SER A 174 -6.03 18.78 -8.98
C SER A 174 -4.63 18.84 -9.56
N SER A 175 -3.92 17.70 -9.63
CA SER A 175 -2.54 17.59 -10.14
C SER A 175 -2.48 17.26 -11.64
N ASN A 176 -3.62 17.17 -12.34
CA ASN A 176 -3.71 16.69 -13.72
C ASN A 176 -3.09 15.29 -13.92
N GLU A 177 -3.04 14.46 -12.88
CA GLU A 177 -2.63 13.06 -12.97
C GLU A 177 -3.80 12.18 -13.41
N THR A 178 -3.51 11.01 -13.98
CA THR A 178 -4.55 10.07 -14.39
C THR A 178 -5.14 9.36 -13.18
N LEU A 179 -6.42 9.55 -12.96
CA LEU A 179 -7.19 8.82 -11.95
C LEU A 179 -7.65 7.47 -12.52
N ILE A 180 -7.10 6.39 -11.99
CA ILE A 180 -7.44 5.03 -12.41
C ILE A 180 -8.85 4.64 -11.92
N SER A 181 -9.65 4.06 -12.82
CA SER A 181 -11.05 3.70 -12.56
C SER A 181 -11.25 2.81 -11.34
N GLN A 182 -10.26 1.98 -11.00
CA GLN A 182 -10.32 1.14 -9.80
C GLN A 182 -10.42 1.97 -8.51
N THR A 183 -9.71 3.10 -8.40
CA THR A 183 -9.81 3.98 -7.22
C THR A 183 -11.23 4.53 -7.07
N LEU A 184 -11.88 4.93 -8.18
CA LEU A 184 -13.28 5.39 -8.16
C LEU A 184 -14.24 4.27 -7.78
N LYS A 185 -14.08 3.07 -8.35
CA LYS A 185 -14.90 1.90 -7.99
C LYS A 185 -14.77 1.55 -6.51
N THR A 186 -13.55 1.66 -5.96
CA THR A 186 -13.31 1.45 -4.52
C THR A 186 -14.07 2.49 -3.70
N TYR A 187 -13.90 3.77 -4.02
CA TYR A 187 -14.59 4.86 -3.32
C TYR A 187 -16.13 4.71 -3.37
N GLU A 188 -16.69 4.50 -4.55
CA GLU A 188 -18.14 4.34 -4.72
C GLU A 188 -18.70 3.16 -3.94
N TYR A 189 -17.95 2.05 -3.86
CA TYR A 189 -18.37 0.87 -3.11
C TYR A 189 -18.52 1.18 -1.62
N TYR A 190 -17.50 1.84 -1.01
CA TYR A 190 -17.54 2.12 0.43
C TYR A 190 -18.48 3.28 0.77
N LYS A 191 -18.62 4.26 -0.12
CA LYS A 191 -19.56 5.37 0.09
C LYS A 191 -21.04 4.95 0.05
N LYS A 192 -21.39 3.92 -0.73
CA LYS A 192 -22.76 3.38 -0.77
C LYS A 192 -23.13 2.55 0.44
N GLY A 193 -22.16 2.09 1.21
CA GLY A 193 -22.34 1.30 2.42
C GLY A 193 -22.48 2.12 3.70
N GLU A 194 -22.40 3.46 3.61
CA GLU A 194 -22.78 4.39 4.66
C GLU A 194 -24.31 4.59 4.66
#